data_7c28508a05f3107450362598403cf367
#
_entry.id   7c28508a05f3107450362598403cf367
#
_cell.length_a   1.000
_cell.length_b   1.000
_cell.length_c   1.000
_cell.angle_alpha   90.00
_cell.angle_beta   90.00
_cell.angle_gamma   90.00
#
_symmetry.space_group_name_H-M   'P 1'
#
loop_
_entity.id
_entity.type
_entity.pdbx_description
1 polymer ?
#
loop_
_entity_poly.entity_id
_entity_poly.type
_entity_poly.pdbx_seq_one_letter_code
_entity_poly.pdbx_strand_id
1 'polypeptide(L)'
;MQYGQEGKGSPSQASATERLAIRRVELEEKCKRIEQTAIEADPEIYQWLLEGVTTEYATYRYLRDAKGMPCGKKMYYDRRRKFYYLLSTKFKKRGTQDT
;
A
#
# COMPACT_ATOMS: atom_id res chain seq x y z
N MET A 1 32.61 15.38 -2.86
CA MET A 1 32.12 15.71 -2.67
C MET A 1 31.74 16.14 -2.67
N GLN A 2 31.76 16.09 -2.39
CA GLN A 2 31.27 16.41 -2.07
C GLN A 2 30.73 16.66 -2.06
N TYR A 3 30.76 16.38 -1.84
CA TYR A 3 29.83 16.54 -1.52
C TYR A 3 29.79 17.00 -1.00
N GLY A 4 30.13 17.14 -0.80
CA GLY A 4 30.05 17.65 -0.01
C GLY A 4 30.05 18.25 0.51
N GLN A 5 30.34 18.40 0.57
CA GLN A 5 30.20 19.01 1.13
C GLN A 5 29.81 19.54 1.37
N GLU A 6 29.60 19.31 1.36
CA GLU A 6 28.98 19.72 1.75
C GLU A 6 28.77 20.04 2.34
N GLY A 7 28.90 19.92 2.59
CA GLY A 7 28.55 20.08 3.30
C GLY A 7 28.34 20.38 3.98
N LYS A 8 28.26 20.39 4.22
CA LYS A 8 27.92 20.68 5.00
C LYS A 8 26.92 20.72 5.39
N GLY A 9 26.65 20.41 4.95
CA GLY A 9 25.37 20.70 5.40
C GLY A 9 25.02 20.04 6.63
N SER A 10 23.98 20.46 7.24
CA SER A 10 23.59 19.79 8.46
C SER A 10 23.04 18.40 8.11
N PRO A 11 23.03 17.51 9.08
CA PRO A 11 22.51 16.16 8.83
C PRO A 11 21.07 16.17 8.37
N SER A 12 20.30 17.13 8.83
CA SER A 12 18.91 17.20 8.42
C SER A 12 18.78 17.66 6.99
N GLN A 13 19.90 17.97 6.38
CA GLN A 13 19.89 18.43 5.01
C GLN A 13 20.45 17.39 4.07
N ALA A 14 19.97 16.19 4.23
CA ALA A 14 20.34 15.14 3.31
C ALA A 14 20.10 15.62 1.88
N SER A 15 20.93 15.15 0.98
CA SER A 15 20.80 15.54 -0.40
C SER A 15 19.45 15.12 -0.95
N ALA A 16 19.04 15.75 -2.04
CA ALA A 16 17.78 15.41 -2.67
C ALA A 16 17.76 13.93 -3.04
N THR A 17 18.90 13.41 -3.51
CA THR A 17 18.98 12.01 -3.88
C THR A 17 18.75 11.10 -2.68
N GLU A 18 19.37 11.44 -1.55
CA GLU A 18 19.20 10.64 -0.35
C GLU A 18 17.77 10.66 0.14
N ARG A 19 17.12 11.81 0.09
CA ARG A 19 15.74 11.90 0.52
C ARG A 19 14.82 11.10 -0.39
N LEU A 20 15.09 11.13 -1.68
CA LEU A 20 14.30 10.34 -2.61
C LEU A 20 14.49 8.86 -2.36
N ALA A 21 15.71 8.45 -2.05
CA ALA A 21 15.98 7.05 -1.78
C ALA A 21 15.23 6.58 -0.53
N ILE A 22 15.25 7.40 0.52
CA ILE A 22 14.55 7.05 1.76
C ILE A 22 13.06 6.97 1.52
N ARG A 23 12.50 7.96 0.80
CA ARG A 23 11.09 7.96 0.51
C ARG A 23 10.70 6.74 -0.31
N ARG A 24 11.54 6.36 -1.26
CA ARG A 24 11.26 5.20 -2.09
C ARG A 24 11.19 3.92 -1.25
N VAL A 25 12.13 3.78 -0.33
CA VAL A 25 12.13 2.62 0.56
C VAL A 25 10.85 2.58 1.40
N GLU A 26 10.47 3.73 1.94
CA GLU A 26 9.25 3.82 2.75
C GLU A 26 8.02 3.44 1.93
N LEU A 27 7.95 3.92 0.69
CA LEU A 27 6.82 3.61 -0.18
C LEU A 27 6.79 2.13 -0.52
N GLU A 28 7.96 1.55 -0.77
CA GLU A 28 8.03 0.12 -1.07
C GLU A 28 7.56 -0.71 0.10
N GLU A 29 7.94 -0.31 1.30
CA GLU A 29 7.51 -1.03 2.50
C GLU A 29 6.01 -0.93 2.70
N LYS A 30 5.45 0.24 2.45
CA LYS A 30 4.00 0.40 2.55
C LYS A 30 3.29 -0.44 1.50
N CYS A 31 3.82 -0.47 0.29
CA CYS A 31 3.22 -1.27 -0.77
C CYS A 31 3.25 -2.75 -0.43
N LYS A 32 4.35 -3.22 0.13
CA LYS A 32 4.44 -4.62 0.54
C LYS A 32 3.44 -4.93 1.63
N ARG A 33 3.25 -4.02 2.57
CA ARG A 33 2.31 -4.22 3.66
C ARG A 33 0.88 -4.26 3.13
N ILE A 34 0.57 -3.39 2.18
CA ILE A 34 -0.75 -3.38 1.57
C ILE A 34 -0.98 -4.66 0.79
N GLU A 35 0.01 -5.08 0.03
CA GLU A 35 -0.10 -6.32 -0.72
C GLU A 35 -0.29 -7.52 0.20
N GLN A 36 0.51 -7.57 1.26
CA GLN A 36 0.40 -8.66 2.21
C GLN A 36 -0.98 -8.68 2.86
N THR A 37 -1.51 -7.51 3.15
CA THR A 37 -2.84 -7.41 3.74
C THR A 37 -3.90 -7.92 2.77
N ALA A 38 -3.75 -7.62 1.49
CA ALA A 38 -4.69 -8.11 0.49
C ALA A 38 -4.64 -9.64 0.40
N ILE A 39 -3.43 -10.19 0.46
CA ILE A 39 -3.27 -11.64 0.44
C ILE A 39 -3.95 -12.27 1.66
N GLU A 40 -3.80 -11.64 2.82
CA GLU A 40 -4.45 -12.13 4.03
C GLU A 40 -5.97 -12.06 3.92
N ALA A 41 -6.48 -11.04 3.23
CA ALA A 41 -7.92 -10.92 3.06
C ALA A 41 -8.45 -12.02 2.15
N ASP A 42 -7.76 -12.26 1.06
CA ASP A 42 -8.17 -13.34 0.13
C ASP A 42 -7.04 -13.63 -0.83
N PRO A 43 -6.31 -14.72 -0.64
CA PRO A 43 -5.17 -15.02 -1.51
C PRO A 43 -5.56 -15.34 -2.94
N GLU A 44 -6.81 -15.67 -3.20
CA GLU A 44 -7.24 -15.99 -4.56
C GLU A 44 -7.53 -14.77 -5.39
N ILE A 45 -8.05 -13.73 -4.78
CA ILE A 45 -8.42 -12.53 -5.54
C ILE A 45 -7.64 -11.30 -5.13
N TYR A 46 -6.55 -11.48 -4.39
CA TYR A 46 -5.83 -10.33 -3.84
C TYR A 46 -5.34 -9.37 -4.93
N GLN A 47 -4.98 -9.88 -6.10
CA GLN A 47 -4.49 -9.00 -7.16
C GLN A 47 -5.58 -8.04 -7.63
N TRP A 48 -6.79 -8.56 -7.82
CA TRP A 48 -7.90 -7.71 -8.22
C TRP A 48 -8.32 -6.79 -7.08
N LEU A 49 -8.25 -7.29 -5.86
CA LEU A 49 -8.56 -6.50 -4.69
C LEU A 49 -7.62 -5.30 -4.60
N LEU A 50 -6.33 -5.53 -4.80
CA LEU A 50 -5.35 -4.45 -4.79
C LEU A 50 -5.66 -3.41 -5.85
N GLU A 51 -5.96 -3.87 -7.06
CA GLU A 51 -6.27 -2.94 -8.13
C GLU A 51 -7.50 -2.12 -7.78
N GLY A 52 -8.51 -2.76 -7.20
CA GLY A 52 -9.74 -2.08 -6.85
C GLY A 52 -9.57 -1.01 -5.80
N VAL A 53 -8.66 -1.23 -4.84
CA VAL A 53 -8.48 -0.25 -3.76
C VAL A 53 -7.44 0.80 -4.08
N THR A 54 -6.61 0.57 -5.08
CA THR A 54 -5.56 1.53 -5.42
C THR A 54 -5.85 2.32 -6.68
N THR A 55 -6.92 1.99 -7.40
CA THR A 55 -7.26 2.63 -8.66
C THR A 55 -8.71 3.10 -8.62
N GLU A 56 -8.92 4.39 -8.75
CA GLU A 56 -10.25 4.96 -8.58
C GLU A 56 -11.28 4.42 -9.54
N TYR A 57 -10.90 4.17 -10.77
CA TYR A 57 -11.86 3.74 -11.79
C TYR A 57 -12.03 2.22 -11.82
N ALA A 58 -11.35 1.49 -10.98
CA ALA A 58 -11.45 0.04 -11.00
C ALA A 58 -12.64 -0.43 -10.16
N THR A 59 -13.81 -0.34 -10.77
CA THR A 59 -15.04 -0.81 -10.12
C THR A 59 -15.11 -2.32 -10.17
N TYR A 60 -16.06 -2.88 -9.42
CA TYR A 60 -16.27 -4.32 -9.45
C TYR A 60 -16.53 -4.81 -10.87
N ARG A 61 -17.38 -4.08 -11.60
CA ARG A 61 -17.71 -4.47 -12.98
C ARG A 61 -16.47 -4.48 -13.85
N TYR A 62 -15.64 -3.45 -13.72
CA TYR A 62 -14.41 -3.38 -14.49
C TYR A 62 -13.50 -4.56 -14.16
N LEU A 63 -13.34 -4.86 -12.89
CA LEU A 63 -12.47 -5.96 -12.47
C LEU A 63 -12.99 -7.29 -13.00
N ARG A 64 -14.29 -7.50 -12.96
CA ARG A 64 -14.88 -8.74 -13.43
C ARG A 64 -14.80 -8.85 -14.95
N ASP A 65 -15.25 -7.81 -15.65
CA ASP A 65 -15.40 -7.90 -17.10
C ASP A 65 -14.11 -7.68 -17.87
N ALA A 66 -13.28 -6.73 -17.42
CA ALA A 66 -12.05 -6.43 -18.14
C ALA A 66 -10.85 -7.20 -17.60
N LYS A 67 -10.86 -7.54 -16.33
CA LYS A 67 -9.71 -8.19 -15.71
C LYS A 67 -9.97 -9.64 -15.32
N GLY A 68 -11.16 -10.13 -15.52
CA GLY A 68 -11.44 -11.55 -15.29
C GLY A 68 -11.48 -11.99 -13.85
N MET A 69 -11.86 -11.09 -12.94
CA MET A 69 -11.94 -11.46 -11.53
C MET A 69 -12.98 -12.55 -11.31
N PRO A 70 -12.59 -13.66 -10.69
CA PRO A 70 -13.46 -14.84 -10.62
C PRO A 70 -14.38 -14.90 -9.41
N CYS A 71 -14.97 -13.80 -9.01
CA CYS A 71 -15.88 -13.84 -7.87
C CYS A 71 -17.04 -12.89 -8.07
N GLY A 72 -18.11 -13.12 -7.30
CA GLY A 72 -19.30 -12.30 -7.38
C GLY A 72 -19.16 -11.00 -6.63
N LYS A 73 -20.13 -10.13 -6.85
CA LYS A 73 -20.10 -8.79 -6.28
C LYS A 73 -20.10 -8.81 -4.76
N LYS A 74 -20.95 -9.65 -4.18
CA LYS A 74 -21.05 -9.70 -2.72
C LYS A 74 -19.74 -10.15 -2.10
N MET A 75 -19.14 -11.19 -2.67
CA MET A 75 -17.89 -11.69 -2.15
C MET A 75 -16.78 -10.65 -2.28
N TYR A 76 -16.73 -9.98 -3.42
CA TYR A 76 -15.73 -8.95 -3.62
C TYR A 76 -15.80 -7.86 -2.54
N TYR A 77 -17.01 -7.36 -2.29
CA TYR A 77 -17.14 -6.29 -1.30
C TYR A 77 -16.93 -6.78 0.13
N ASP A 78 -17.26 -8.04 0.40
CA ASP A 78 -16.94 -8.64 1.70
C ASP A 78 -15.42 -8.69 1.92
N ARG A 79 -14.70 -9.15 0.91
CA ARG A 79 -13.25 -9.23 1.02
C ARG A 79 -12.63 -7.85 1.09
N ARG A 80 -13.22 -6.89 0.40
CA ARG A 80 -12.74 -5.52 0.44
C ARG A 80 -12.90 -4.94 1.84
N ARG A 81 -14.01 -5.19 2.49
CA ARG A 81 -14.20 -4.75 3.87
C ARG A 81 -13.20 -5.41 4.79
N LYS A 82 -12.97 -6.70 4.59
CA LYS A 82 -11.99 -7.42 5.39
C LYS A 82 -10.60 -6.83 5.19
N PHE A 83 -10.26 -6.49 3.95
CA PHE A 83 -8.99 -5.87 3.65
C PHE A 83 -8.81 -4.56 4.42
N TYR A 84 -9.81 -3.70 4.38
CA TYR A 84 -9.72 -2.42 5.08
C TYR A 84 -9.65 -2.61 6.59
N TYR A 85 -10.36 -3.57 7.10
CA TYR A 85 -10.30 -3.86 8.53
C TYR A 85 -8.89 -4.31 8.93
N LEU A 86 -8.32 -5.24 8.19
CA LEU A 86 -6.99 -5.73 8.49
C LEU A 86 -5.95 -4.62 8.35
N LEU A 87 -6.09 -3.82 7.31
CA LEU A 87 -5.16 -2.72 7.09
C LEU A 87 -5.23 -1.73 8.24
N SER A 88 -6.43 -1.41 8.67
CA SER A 88 -6.60 -0.44 9.74
C SER A 88 -6.03 -0.97 11.05
N THR A 89 -6.18 -2.25 11.35
CA THR A 89 -5.59 -2.79 12.57
C THR A 89 -4.06 -2.74 12.51
N LYS A 90 -3.49 -3.01 11.36
CA LYS A 90 -2.04 -2.96 11.26
C LYS A 90 -1.49 -1.56 11.50
N PHE A 91 -2.09 -0.56 10.91
CA PHE A 91 -1.63 0.80 11.09
C PHE A 91 -1.99 1.36 12.44
N LYS A 92 -3.16 1.01 12.93
CA LYS A 92 -3.60 1.48 14.22
C LYS A 92 -2.69 0.94 15.32
N LYS A 93 -2.26 -0.28 15.16
CA LYS A 93 -1.41 -0.92 16.13
C LYS A 93 -0.15 -0.12 16.39
N ARG A 94 0.41 0.44 15.32
CA ARG A 94 1.56 1.29 15.51
C ARG A 94 1.22 2.57 16.18
N GLY A 95 0.11 3.08 15.81
CA GLY A 95 -0.27 4.35 16.30
C GLY A 95 -0.71 4.33 17.68
N THR A 96 -1.09 3.47 18.15
CA THR A 96 -1.62 3.61 19.37
C THR A 96 -1.19 3.14 20.36
N GLN A 97 -1.16 2.99 20.05
CA GLN A 97 -1.22 2.71 20.91
C GLN A 97 -1.65 3.42 21.70
N ASP A 98 -1.82 3.95 21.65
CA ASP A 98 -2.35 4.64 22.36
C ASP A 98 -3.27 4.46 22.95
N THR A 99 -3.45 4.20 22.89
CA THR A 99 -4.40 4.03 23.60
C THR A 99 -4.54 3.62 23.99
#